data_5f01af75c6b7b5316f33eb58d05f7848
#
_entry.id   5f01af75c6b7b5316f33eb58d05f7848
#
_cell.length_a   1.000
_cell.length_b   1.000
_cell.length_c   1.000
_cell.angle_alpha   90.00
_cell.angle_beta   90.00
_cell.angle_gamma   90.00
#
_symmetry.space_group_name_H-M   'P 1'
#
loop_
_entity.id
_entity.type
_entity.pdbx_description
1 polymer ?
#
loop_
_entity_poly.entity_id
_entity_poly.type
_entity_poly.pdbx_seq_one_letter_code
_entity_poly.pdbx_strand_id
1 'polypeptide(L)'
;MVNTKVKLCGIELDNPIIPASGTFGFGYEFAELYDINILGSLSFKGTTLEPRFGNPTPRIAECASGMLNAVGLQNPGVDKVIECELPKLRAVFRKPTMANVSGFSIEEYVKTVEKLDTQGDIGWFEVNISCPNVHGGGMSFGTSPEMAETVTRAVREVTKKPIIIKLSPNVTDIVSIAKACEAGGADGISMINTLLGMRIDLKSKKPILANRTGGFSGPAIKPVAVRMIYQVYDAVGIPIVGMGGVSCAEDVIELMLAGATAVEVGAENLVNPYACRDIILDLPRVMEKYRINSLEEIIGGAH
;
A
#
# COMPACT_ATOMS: atom_id res chain seq x y z
N MET A 1 -4.37 -17.71 -24.60
CA MET A 1 -4.45 -16.45 -23.85
C MET A 1 -4.08 -16.74 -22.41
N VAL A 2 -3.18 -15.97 -21.85
CA VAL A 2 -2.78 -16.09 -20.44
C VAL A 2 -3.88 -15.59 -19.49
N ASN A 3 -3.90 -16.07 -18.25
CA ASN A 3 -4.85 -15.64 -17.22
C ASN A 3 -4.18 -14.70 -16.24
N THR A 4 -4.60 -13.43 -16.23
CA THR A 4 -4.08 -12.40 -15.32
C THR A 4 -4.88 -12.26 -14.02
N LYS A 5 -6.00 -12.96 -13.90
CA LYS A 5 -6.86 -12.89 -12.71
C LYS A 5 -6.17 -13.44 -11.48
N VAL A 6 -6.48 -12.82 -10.34
CA VAL A 6 -6.06 -13.29 -9.01
C VAL A 6 -7.20 -13.11 -8.01
N LYS A 7 -7.16 -13.84 -6.90
CA LYS A 7 -8.15 -13.72 -5.83
C LYS A 7 -7.49 -13.18 -4.55
N LEU A 8 -7.92 -11.99 -4.11
CA LEU A 8 -7.41 -11.35 -2.89
C LEU A 8 -8.49 -11.34 -1.80
N CYS A 9 -8.24 -12.03 -0.69
CA CYS A 9 -9.17 -12.11 0.46
C CYS A 9 -10.63 -12.40 0.04
N GLY A 10 -10.82 -13.32 -0.89
CA GLY A 10 -12.15 -13.74 -1.37
C GLY A 10 -12.73 -12.96 -2.55
N ILE A 11 -12.14 -11.82 -2.92
CA ILE A 11 -12.59 -10.95 -4.04
C ILE A 11 -11.72 -11.23 -5.28
N GLU A 12 -12.36 -11.50 -6.43
CA GLU A 12 -11.67 -11.69 -7.71
C GLU A 12 -11.25 -10.34 -8.31
N LEU A 13 -10.01 -10.25 -8.77
CA LEU A 13 -9.44 -9.13 -9.51
C LEU A 13 -9.13 -9.58 -10.95
N ASP A 14 -9.42 -8.74 -11.94
CA ASP A 14 -9.11 -9.03 -13.36
C ASP A 14 -7.61 -9.11 -13.63
N ASN A 15 -6.81 -8.45 -12.80
CA ASN A 15 -5.35 -8.46 -12.79
C ASN A 15 -4.85 -8.03 -11.39
N PRO A 16 -3.58 -8.30 -11.03
CA PRO A 16 -3.09 -8.06 -9.68
C PRO A 16 -2.73 -6.59 -9.37
N ILE A 17 -2.87 -5.66 -10.32
CA ILE A 17 -2.30 -4.31 -10.20
C ILE A 17 -3.25 -3.36 -9.45
N ILE A 18 -2.71 -2.76 -8.40
CA ILE A 18 -3.37 -1.78 -7.53
C ILE A 18 -2.46 -0.55 -7.42
N PRO A 19 -2.88 0.67 -7.72
CA PRO A 19 -2.10 1.85 -7.36
C PRO A 19 -1.99 1.98 -5.84
N ALA A 20 -0.77 2.20 -5.33
CA ALA A 20 -0.51 2.35 -3.90
C ALA A 20 -1.09 3.65 -3.36
N SER A 21 -1.68 3.58 -2.18
CA SER A 21 -2.19 4.76 -1.48
C SER A 21 -1.12 5.85 -1.35
N GLY A 22 -1.54 7.09 -1.60
CA GLY A 22 -0.68 8.27 -1.54
C GLY A 22 0.06 8.60 -2.83
N THR A 23 -0.04 7.78 -3.88
CA THR A 23 0.57 8.02 -5.18
C THR A 23 -0.45 8.15 -6.32
N PHE A 24 -1.74 7.98 -6.00
CA PHE A 24 -2.82 7.96 -6.98
C PHE A 24 -4.03 8.81 -6.54
N GLY A 25 -3.88 9.68 -5.54
CA GLY A 25 -4.96 10.52 -5.02
C GLY A 25 -6.16 9.70 -4.54
N PHE A 26 -7.34 10.10 -4.98
CA PHE A 26 -8.58 9.32 -4.87
C PHE A 26 -8.95 8.64 -6.19
N GLY A 27 -8.11 8.71 -7.21
CA GLY A 27 -8.25 7.99 -8.49
C GLY A 27 -8.96 8.78 -9.57
N TYR A 28 -9.92 9.65 -9.26
CA TYR A 28 -10.64 10.42 -10.27
C TYR A 28 -9.71 11.39 -11.02
N GLU A 29 -8.62 11.84 -10.42
CA GLU A 29 -7.60 12.68 -11.08
C GLU A 29 -6.90 11.93 -12.21
N PHE A 30 -6.65 10.64 -12.02
CA PHE A 30 -6.04 9.78 -13.05
C PHE A 30 -7.05 9.32 -14.12
N ALA A 31 -8.35 9.32 -13.79
CA ALA A 31 -9.40 9.03 -14.77
C ALA A 31 -9.48 10.08 -15.88
N GLU A 32 -8.93 11.28 -15.68
CA GLU A 32 -8.78 12.29 -16.73
C GLU A 32 -7.73 11.89 -17.78
N LEU A 33 -6.82 10.95 -17.45
CA LEU A 33 -5.72 10.52 -18.33
C LEU A 33 -6.04 9.22 -19.08
N TYR A 34 -6.74 8.27 -18.44
CA TYR A 34 -7.13 6.98 -19.02
C TYR A 34 -8.28 6.34 -18.24
N ASP A 35 -8.93 5.34 -18.83
CA ASP A 35 -9.96 4.56 -18.13
C ASP A 35 -9.33 3.72 -17.01
N ILE A 36 -9.46 4.19 -15.77
CA ILE A 36 -8.92 3.53 -14.58
C ILE A 36 -9.62 2.21 -14.23
N ASN A 37 -10.74 1.85 -14.90
CA ASN A 37 -11.37 0.53 -14.74
C ASN A 37 -10.50 -0.62 -15.29
N ILE A 38 -9.40 -0.33 -16.00
CA ILE A 38 -8.39 -1.33 -16.34
C ILE A 38 -7.67 -1.90 -15.10
N LEU A 39 -7.56 -1.14 -14.01
CA LEU A 39 -6.93 -1.55 -12.76
C LEU A 39 -7.64 -2.77 -12.13
N GLY A 40 -6.90 -3.63 -11.44
CA GLY A 40 -7.50 -4.70 -10.64
C GLY A 40 -8.35 -4.16 -9.50
N SER A 41 -7.79 -3.23 -8.77
CA SER A 41 -8.45 -2.41 -7.73
C SER A 41 -7.70 -1.09 -7.59
N LEU A 42 -8.05 -0.28 -6.58
CA LEU A 42 -7.44 1.00 -6.27
C LEU A 42 -7.38 1.19 -4.75
N SER A 43 -6.17 1.48 -4.22
CA SER A 43 -6.00 1.91 -2.84
C SER A 43 -5.99 3.44 -2.78
N PHE A 44 -7.08 4.04 -2.31
CA PHE A 44 -7.19 5.49 -2.28
C PHE A 44 -6.38 6.12 -1.14
N LYS A 45 -6.25 7.43 -1.17
CA LYS A 45 -5.46 8.23 -0.22
C LYS A 45 -5.75 7.87 1.22
N GLY A 46 -4.68 7.61 2.00
CA GLY A 46 -4.76 7.30 3.42
C GLY A 46 -5.60 8.31 4.18
N THR A 47 -6.64 7.81 4.83
CA THR A 47 -7.67 8.57 5.51
C THR A 47 -7.48 8.48 7.01
N THR A 48 -7.56 9.61 7.70
CA THR A 48 -7.57 9.72 9.17
C THR A 48 -8.92 10.18 9.67
N LEU A 49 -9.21 9.99 10.95
CA LEU A 49 -10.46 10.41 11.56
C LEU A 49 -10.68 11.91 11.34
N GLU A 50 -9.71 12.73 11.70
CA GLU A 50 -9.72 14.17 11.52
C GLU A 50 -8.90 14.61 10.29
N PRO A 51 -9.20 15.78 9.69
CA PRO A 51 -8.41 16.34 8.60
C PRO A 51 -6.95 16.60 9.01
N ARG A 52 -6.02 16.41 8.05
CA ARG A 52 -4.60 16.71 8.27
C ARG A 52 -4.02 17.53 7.13
N PHE A 53 -3.30 18.59 7.46
CA PHE A 53 -2.59 19.43 6.50
C PHE A 53 -1.27 18.80 6.03
N GLY A 54 -0.76 17.79 6.77
CA GLY A 54 0.55 17.19 6.53
C GLY A 54 1.69 18.02 7.14
N ASN A 55 2.91 17.58 6.82
CA ASN A 55 4.14 18.23 7.32
C ASN A 55 4.50 19.51 6.54
N PRO A 56 5.32 20.40 7.10
CA PRO A 56 5.87 21.54 6.39
C PRO A 56 6.67 21.16 5.14
N THR A 57 6.71 22.04 4.16
CA THR A 57 7.54 21.90 2.95
C THR A 57 8.97 22.42 3.20
N PRO A 58 9.99 21.93 2.44
CA PRO A 58 9.91 20.86 1.42
C PRO A 58 9.71 19.49 2.05
N ARG A 59 8.79 18.69 1.48
CA ARG A 59 8.41 17.38 2.02
C ARG A 59 8.50 16.24 1.01
N ILE A 60 9.03 16.54 -0.18
CA ILE A 60 9.34 15.59 -1.25
C ILE A 60 10.70 15.96 -1.80
N ALA A 61 11.53 14.98 -2.12
CA ALA A 61 12.81 15.16 -2.79
C ALA A 61 13.17 13.96 -3.66
N GLU A 62 13.62 14.22 -4.87
CA GLU A 62 14.18 13.18 -5.73
C GLU A 62 15.54 12.71 -5.21
N CYS A 63 15.87 11.45 -5.45
CA CYS A 63 17.19 10.88 -5.21
C CYS A 63 17.50 9.82 -6.27
N ALA A 64 18.75 9.35 -6.30
CA ALA A 64 19.15 8.32 -7.23
C ALA A 64 18.24 7.09 -7.11
N SER A 65 17.64 6.67 -8.22
CA SER A 65 16.74 5.50 -8.33
C SER A 65 15.53 5.53 -7.39
N GLY A 66 15.02 6.73 -7.05
CA GLY A 66 13.84 6.85 -6.21
C GLY A 66 13.57 8.25 -5.69
N MET A 67 12.77 8.33 -4.66
CA MET A 67 12.36 9.58 -4.03
C MET A 67 12.22 9.45 -2.52
N LEU A 68 12.38 10.58 -1.83
CA LEU A 68 12.07 10.73 -0.41
C LEU A 68 10.76 11.51 -0.25
N ASN A 69 9.90 11.08 0.67
CA ASN A 69 8.75 11.85 1.06
C ASN A 69 8.54 11.88 2.57
N ALA A 70 8.03 12.99 3.05
CA ALA A 70 7.56 13.21 4.42
C ALA A 70 6.25 13.99 4.37
N VAL A 71 5.27 13.53 3.57
CA VAL A 71 4.00 14.24 3.34
C VAL A 71 3.19 14.40 4.63
N GLY A 72 3.25 13.44 5.55
CA GLY A 72 2.60 13.54 6.86
C GLY A 72 1.09 13.31 6.83
N LEU A 73 0.63 12.37 6.02
CA LEU A 73 -0.79 11.96 5.93
C LEU A 73 -1.75 13.09 5.57
N GLN A 74 -1.36 14.05 4.73
CA GLN A 74 -2.30 15.08 4.27
C GLN A 74 -3.55 14.43 3.66
N ASN A 75 -4.72 14.70 4.27
CA ASN A 75 -6.02 14.20 3.80
C ASN A 75 -7.16 15.03 4.41
N PRO A 76 -8.35 15.02 3.81
CA PRO A 76 -9.48 15.86 4.26
C PRO A 76 -10.23 15.33 5.49
N GLY A 77 -9.85 14.17 6.05
CA GLY A 77 -10.59 13.49 7.11
C GLY A 77 -11.72 12.61 6.59
N VAL A 78 -12.10 11.60 7.38
CA VAL A 78 -13.02 10.54 6.97
C VAL A 78 -14.39 11.08 6.50
N ASP A 79 -14.94 12.07 7.18
CA ASP A 79 -16.27 12.61 6.83
C ASP A 79 -16.26 13.22 5.43
N LYS A 80 -15.27 14.05 5.11
CA LYS A 80 -15.14 14.61 3.75
C LYS A 80 -14.77 13.56 2.70
N VAL A 81 -14.05 12.53 3.07
CA VAL A 81 -13.79 11.39 2.17
C VAL A 81 -15.12 10.75 1.77
N ILE A 82 -15.98 10.47 2.73
CA ILE A 82 -17.31 9.87 2.47
C ILE A 82 -18.22 10.83 1.68
N GLU A 83 -18.27 12.08 2.08
CA GLU A 83 -19.20 13.06 1.52
C GLU A 83 -18.80 13.58 0.14
N CYS A 84 -17.49 13.73 -0.10
CA CYS A 84 -16.98 14.42 -1.29
C CYS A 84 -16.15 13.54 -2.20
N GLU A 85 -15.18 12.76 -1.66
CA GLU A 85 -14.18 12.10 -2.48
C GLU A 85 -14.68 10.76 -3.05
N LEU A 86 -15.33 9.93 -2.23
CA LEU A 86 -15.90 8.66 -2.70
C LEU A 86 -16.99 8.84 -3.77
N PRO A 87 -17.91 9.82 -3.70
CA PRO A 87 -18.85 10.08 -4.79
C PRO A 87 -18.16 10.39 -6.13
N LYS A 88 -17.06 11.17 -6.13
CA LYS A 88 -16.30 11.45 -7.35
C LYS A 88 -15.62 10.18 -7.89
N LEU A 89 -15.03 9.38 -7.00
CA LEU A 89 -14.43 8.12 -7.39
C LEU A 89 -15.46 7.16 -8.00
N ARG A 90 -16.64 7.00 -7.39
CA ARG A 90 -17.73 6.14 -7.89
C ARG A 90 -18.23 6.54 -9.27
N ALA A 91 -18.10 7.81 -9.64
CA ALA A 91 -18.48 8.27 -10.96
C ALA A 91 -17.59 7.71 -12.08
N VAL A 92 -16.34 7.35 -11.77
CA VAL A 92 -15.32 6.94 -12.74
C VAL A 92 -14.77 5.52 -12.52
N PHE A 93 -14.93 4.93 -11.33
CA PHE A 93 -14.42 3.60 -10.99
C PHE A 93 -15.53 2.70 -10.45
N ARG A 94 -15.66 1.48 -10.99
CA ARG A 94 -16.81 0.58 -10.74
C ARG A 94 -16.44 -0.70 -10.00
N LYS A 95 -15.19 -0.90 -9.66
CA LYS A 95 -14.70 -2.10 -8.97
C LYS A 95 -14.58 -1.85 -7.46
N PRO A 96 -14.54 -2.90 -6.63
CA PRO A 96 -14.26 -2.75 -5.20
C PRO A 96 -12.96 -1.99 -4.96
N THR A 97 -12.96 -1.07 -4.01
CA THR A 97 -11.81 -0.24 -3.65
C THR A 97 -11.18 -0.70 -2.35
N MET A 98 -9.91 -0.38 -2.17
CA MET A 98 -9.17 -0.58 -0.93
C MET A 98 -9.10 0.75 -0.17
N ALA A 99 -9.71 0.79 1.02
CA ALA A 99 -9.68 1.96 1.87
C ALA A 99 -8.41 1.98 2.72
N ASN A 100 -7.44 2.82 2.38
CA ASN A 100 -6.27 2.99 3.24
C ASN A 100 -6.64 3.83 4.46
N VAL A 101 -6.47 3.26 5.65
CA VAL A 101 -6.79 3.88 6.94
C VAL A 101 -5.52 4.09 7.74
N SER A 102 -5.38 5.29 8.28
CA SER A 102 -4.25 5.67 9.14
C SER A 102 -4.77 6.36 10.40
N GLY A 103 -4.05 6.22 11.50
CA GLY A 103 -4.41 6.82 12.78
C GLY A 103 -3.21 6.98 13.70
N PHE A 104 -3.37 7.71 14.79
CA PHE A 104 -2.35 7.96 15.82
C PHE A 104 -2.74 7.32 17.17
N SER A 105 -3.92 6.75 17.25
CA SER A 105 -4.40 5.94 18.36
C SER A 105 -5.27 4.80 17.83
N ILE A 106 -5.43 3.73 18.61
CA ILE A 106 -6.32 2.62 18.26
C ILE A 106 -7.76 3.12 18.05
N GLU A 107 -8.21 4.06 18.87
CA GLU A 107 -9.53 4.66 18.77
C GLU A 107 -9.75 5.38 17.42
N GLU A 108 -8.73 6.09 16.90
CA GLU A 108 -8.80 6.73 15.59
C GLU A 108 -8.92 5.71 14.46
N TYR A 109 -8.16 4.60 14.49
CA TYR A 109 -8.32 3.52 13.51
C TYR A 109 -9.73 2.94 13.54
N VAL A 110 -10.20 2.57 14.73
CA VAL A 110 -11.54 1.98 14.93
C VAL A 110 -12.62 2.91 14.39
N LYS A 111 -12.68 4.16 14.84
CA LYS A 111 -13.70 5.13 14.42
C LYS A 111 -13.64 5.42 12.91
N THR A 112 -12.44 5.47 12.33
CA THR A 112 -12.30 5.68 10.89
C THR A 112 -12.85 4.49 10.09
N VAL A 113 -12.54 3.27 10.54
CA VAL A 113 -13.06 2.04 9.91
C VAL A 113 -14.59 1.95 10.08
N GLU A 114 -15.14 2.19 11.27
CA GLU A 114 -16.60 2.18 11.50
C GLU A 114 -17.34 3.10 10.54
N LYS A 115 -16.85 4.33 10.34
CA LYS A 115 -17.45 5.29 9.41
C LYS A 115 -17.37 4.80 7.96
N LEU A 116 -16.20 4.30 7.53
CA LEU A 116 -15.99 3.83 6.15
C LEU A 116 -16.69 2.50 5.89
N ASP A 117 -16.93 1.66 6.89
CA ASP A 117 -17.56 0.34 6.73
C ASP A 117 -18.99 0.43 6.19
N THR A 118 -19.66 1.57 6.39
CA THR A 118 -20.98 1.88 5.84
C THR A 118 -20.98 2.01 4.30
N GLN A 119 -19.78 2.11 3.66
CA GLN A 119 -19.65 2.32 2.22
C GLN A 119 -19.58 1.00 1.49
N GLY A 120 -20.54 0.73 0.58
CA GLY A 120 -20.69 -0.57 -0.09
C GLY A 120 -19.64 -0.88 -1.15
N ASP A 121 -18.95 0.12 -1.68
CA ASP A 121 -17.90 0.01 -2.70
C ASP A 121 -16.51 -0.29 -2.13
N ILE A 122 -16.34 -0.22 -0.81
CA ILE A 122 -15.11 -0.64 -0.15
C ILE A 122 -15.09 -2.16 -0.03
N GLY A 123 -14.13 -2.80 -0.70
CA GLY A 123 -13.89 -4.24 -0.66
C GLY A 123 -12.97 -4.66 0.49
N TRP A 124 -11.98 -3.83 0.81
CA TRP A 124 -10.97 -4.10 1.85
C TRP A 124 -10.62 -2.83 2.62
N PHE A 125 -10.18 -3.01 3.86
CA PHE A 125 -9.47 -1.98 4.61
C PHE A 125 -7.97 -2.27 4.59
N GLU A 126 -7.16 -1.34 4.08
CA GLU A 126 -5.71 -1.36 4.23
C GLU A 126 -5.34 -0.52 5.45
N VAL A 127 -5.07 -1.19 6.57
CA VAL A 127 -4.76 -0.52 7.85
C VAL A 127 -3.26 -0.24 7.90
N ASN A 128 -2.89 1.03 7.75
CA ASN A 128 -1.51 1.47 7.71
C ASN A 128 -0.96 1.70 9.12
N ILE A 129 -0.29 0.71 9.69
CA ILE A 129 0.35 0.79 11.02
C ILE A 129 1.78 1.34 10.99
N SER A 130 2.26 1.77 9.82
CA SER A 130 3.65 2.23 9.61
C SER A 130 3.91 3.66 10.06
N CYS A 131 2.87 4.44 10.44
CA CYS A 131 3.05 5.83 10.86
C CYS A 131 3.75 5.90 12.21
N PRO A 132 4.86 6.67 12.32
CA PRO A 132 5.46 6.92 13.62
C PRO A 132 4.49 7.73 14.49
N ASN A 133 4.22 7.25 15.68
CA ASN A 133 3.40 7.97 16.67
C ASN A 133 4.16 9.22 17.12
N VAL A 134 3.75 10.40 16.66
CA VAL A 134 4.55 11.65 16.76
C VAL A 134 4.38 12.36 18.10
N HIS A 135 3.42 11.97 18.93
CA HIS A 135 3.13 12.65 20.19
C HIS A 135 3.25 11.70 21.40
N GLY A 136 4.26 11.90 22.22
CA GLY A 136 4.37 11.30 23.56
C GLY A 136 5.36 10.17 23.72
N GLY A 137 6.34 9.98 22.84
CA GLY A 137 7.41 8.97 23.02
C GLY A 137 6.95 7.52 22.83
N GLY A 138 5.79 7.32 22.18
CA GLY A 138 5.25 6.00 21.89
C GLY A 138 5.91 5.36 20.67
N MET A 139 6.13 4.04 20.72
CA MET A 139 6.56 3.23 19.57
C MET A 139 5.48 3.26 18.49
N SER A 140 5.90 3.25 17.22
CA SER A 140 5.00 3.04 16.10
C SER A 140 4.27 1.70 16.26
N PHE A 141 2.95 1.65 15.98
CA PHE A 141 2.17 0.40 16.03
C PHE A 141 2.80 -0.73 15.22
N GLY A 142 3.47 -0.41 14.13
CA GLY A 142 4.11 -1.38 13.23
C GLY A 142 5.54 -1.78 13.62
N THR A 143 6.05 -1.41 14.80
CA THR A 143 7.41 -1.77 15.25
C THR A 143 7.43 -2.78 16.41
N SER A 144 6.28 -3.07 17.01
CA SER A 144 6.11 -4.10 18.06
C SER A 144 5.03 -5.10 17.62
N PRO A 145 5.31 -6.42 17.71
CA PRO A 145 4.32 -7.46 17.46
C PRO A 145 3.05 -7.29 18.30
N GLU A 146 3.20 -6.99 19.59
CA GLU A 146 2.07 -6.84 20.52
C GLU A 146 1.16 -5.67 20.13
N MET A 147 1.76 -4.56 19.70
CA MET A 147 0.99 -3.39 19.26
C MET A 147 0.32 -3.63 17.91
N ALA A 148 1.00 -4.32 17.00
CA ALA A 148 0.45 -4.71 15.70
C ALA A 148 -0.75 -5.67 15.87
N GLU A 149 -0.65 -6.66 16.75
CA GLU A 149 -1.78 -7.54 17.10
C GLU A 149 -2.92 -6.76 17.72
N THR A 150 -2.64 -5.87 18.68
CA THR A 150 -3.66 -5.11 19.40
C THR A 150 -4.48 -4.23 18.46
N VAL A 151 -3.83 -3.47 17.57
CA VAL A 151 -4.56 -2.61 16.61
C VAL A 151 -5.33 -3.44 15.60
N THR A 152 -4.76 -4.56 15.13
CA THR A 152 -5.43 -5.47 14.20
C THR A 152 -6.70 -6.04 14.81
N ARG A 153 -6.63 -6.54 16.03
CA ARG A 153 -7.77 -7.08 16.79
C ARG A 153 -8.86 -6.03 16.99
N ALA A 154 -8.49 -4.82 17.41
CA ALA A 154 -9.44 -3.74 17.61
C ALA A 154 -10.18 -3.35 16.32
N VAL A 155 -9.48 -3.30 15.17
CA VAL A 155 -10.12 -3.05 13.88
C VAL A 155 -10.99 -4.23 13.46
N ARG A 156 -10.57 -5.49 13.73
CA ARG A 156 -11.35 -6.68 13.39
C ARG A 156 -12.70 -6.72 14.09
N GLU A 157 -12.79 -6.20 15.32
CA GLU A 157 -14.03 -6.19 16.10
C GLU A 157 -15.14 -5.32 15.49
N VAL A 158 -14.78 -4.32 14.69
CA VAL A 158 -15.74 -3.30 14.17
C VAL A 158 -16.09 -3.45 12.70
N THR A 159 -15.48 -4.39 11.97
CA THR A 159 -15.84 -4.64 10.58
C THR A 159 -15.85 -6.13 10.27
N LYS A 160 -16.65 -6.54 9.29
CA LYS A 160 -16.62 -7.89 8.70
C LYS A 160 -15.94 -7.93 7.33
N LYS A 161 -15.63 -6.76 6.76
CA LYS A 161 -14.88 -6.68 5.52
C LYS A 161 -13.44 -7.16 5.75
N PRO A 162 -12.77 -7.69 4.73
CA PRO A 162 -11.37 -8.07 4.84
C PRO A 162 -10.49 -6.90 5.27
N ILE A 163 -9.59 -7.17 6.21
CA ILE A 163 -8.58 -6.23 6.68
C ILE A 163 -7.18 -6.69 6.27
N ILE A 164 -6.45 -5.81 5.63
CA ILE A 164 -5.08 -5.99 5.17
C ILE A 164 -4.20 -5.05 5.97
N ILE A 165 -3.20 -5.56 6.67
CA ILE A 165 -2.33 -4.73 7.51
C ILE A 165 -1.08 -4.33 6.74
N LYS A 166 -0.84 -3.00 6.61
CA LYS A 166 0.31 -2.45 5.88
C LYS A 166 1.52 -2.30 6.78
N LEU A 167 2.56 -3.10 6.49
CA LEU A 167 3.74 -3.22 7.32
C LEU A 167 4.85 -2.23 6.93
N SER A 168 5.59 -1.78 7.96
CA SER A 168 6.80 -0.99 7.83
C SER A 168 8.02 -1.89 7.59
N PRO A 169 8.92 -1.55 6.66
CA PRO A 169 10.20 -2.25 6.53
C PRO A 169 11.24 -1.83 7.58
N ASN A 170 10.94 -0.81 8.40
CA ASN A 170 11.89 -0.20 9.35
C ASN A 170 11.90 -0.97 10.68
N VAL A 171 12.01 -2.27 10.59
CA VAL A 171 12.04 -3.22 11.72
C VAL A 171 13.14 -4.25 11.50
N THR A 172 13.63 -4.83 12.58
CA THR A 172 14.64 -5.89 12.52
C THR A 172 14.03 -7.21 12.03
N ASP A 173 12.81 -7.53 12.49
CA ASP A 173 12.10 -8.77 12.17
C ASP A 173 10.67 -8.46 11.74
N ILE A 174 10.45 -8.40 10.42
CA ILE A 174 9.13 -8.15 9.83
C ILE A 174 8.22 -9.39 9.94
N VAL A 175 8.81 -10.58 10.04
CA VAL A 175 8.06 -11.83 10.13
C VAL A 175 7.29 -11.89 11.47
N SER A 176 7.90 -11.49 12.56
CA SER A 176 7.23 -11.44 13.86
C SER A 176 6.02 -10.49 13.87
N ILE A 177 6.14 -9.34 13.17
CA ILE A 177 5.03 -8.39 13.02
C ILE A 177 3.90 -9.00 12.16
N ALA A 178 4.23 -9.64 11.03
CA ALA A 178 3.26 -10.28 10.15
C ALA A 178 2.45 -11.36 10.87
N LYS A 179 3.13 -12.23 11.63
CA LYS A 179 2.49 -13.28 12.45
C LYS A 179 1.56 -12.69 13.51
N ALA A 180 1.96 -11.61 14.15
CA ALA A 180 1.13 -10.93 15.14
C ALA A 180 -0.13 -10.31 14.51
N CYS A 181 -0.02 -9.75 13.30
CA CYS A 181 -1.18 -9.27 12.56
C CYS A 181 -2.15 -10.41 12.19
N GLU A 182 -1.63 -11.54 11.71
CA GLU A 182 -2.44 -12.73 11.42
C GLU A 182 -3.15 -13.24 12.68
N ALA A 183 -2.44 -13.36 13.80
CA ALA A 183 -3.00 -13.73 15.10
C ALA A 183 -4.06 -12.73 15.59
N GLY A 184 -3.93 -11.45 15.26
CA GLY A 184 -4.91 -10.41 15.53
C GLY A 184 -6.16 -10.46 14.65
N GLY A 185 -6.20 -11.33 13.63
CA GLY A 185 -7.34 -11.52 12.75
C GLY A 185 -7.27 -10.74 11.42
N ALA A 186 -6.06 -10.40 10.94
CA ALA A 186 -5.87 -9.88 9.60
C ALA A 186 -6.25 -10.93 8.55
N ASP A 187 -6.89 -10.51 7.46
CA ASP A 187 -7.19 -11.35 6.29
C ASP A 187 -6.09 -11.29 5.24
N GLY A 188 -5.16 -10.35 5.36
CA GLY A 188 -4.00 -10.19 4.46
C GLY A 188 -2.96 -9.23 5.04
N ILE A 189 -1.81 -9.22 4.39
CA ILE A 189 -0.70 -8.31 4.69
C ILE A 189 -0.39 -7.49 3.44
N SER A 190 -0.17 -6.18 3.56
CA SER A 190 0.45 -5.39 2.50
C SER A 190 1.84 -4.93 2.94
N MET A 191 2.81 -5.05 2.06
CA MET A 191 4.22 -4.75 2.35
C MET A 191 5.05 -4.58 1.08
N ILE A 192 6.00 -3.66 1.13
CA ILE A 192 6.51 -2.89 2.24
C ILE A 192 6.15 -1.41 2.09
N ASN A 193 5.89 -0.71 3.19
CA ASN A 193 5.87 0.74 3.20
C ASN A 193 7.30 1.26 2.92
N THR A 194 7.53 2.57 3.00
CA THR A 194 8.79 3.21 2.62
C THR A 194 9.91 2.99 3.64
N LEU A 195 11.14 2.81 3.17
CA LEU A 195 12.34 2.78 4.00
C LEU A 195 12.68 4.17 4.53
N LEU A 196 13.14 4.27 5.78
CA LEU A 196 13.58 5.55 6.33
C LEU A 196 14.90 5.99 5.67
N GLY A 197 14.91 7.21 5.14
CA GLY A 197 16.08 7.79 4.48
C GLY A 197 16.25 9.28 4.75
N MET A 198 17.38 9.83 4.31
CA MET A 198 17.70 11.25 4.40
C MET A 198 18.57 11.68 3.23
N ARG A 199 18.45 12.94 2.81
CA ARG A 199 19.41 13.61 1.93
C ARG A 199 19.85 14.94 2.53
N ILE A 200 21.11 15.30 2.29
CA ILE A 200 21.70 16.59 2.66
C ILE A 200 21.94 17.40 1.40
N ASP A 201 21.48 18.65 1.40
CA ASP A 201 21.86 19.63 0.38
C ASP A 201 23.28 20.11 0.64
N LEU A 202 24.17 19.84 -0.32
CA LEU A 202 25.61 20.15 -0.19
C LEU A 202 25.88 21.65 -0.13
N LYS A 203 25.01 22.48 -0.72
CA LYS A 203 25.17 23.93 -0.75
C LYS A 203 24.78 24.56 0.59
N SER A 204 23.61 24.21 1.09
CA SER A 204 23.11 24.74 2.38
C SER A 204 23.66 23.99 3.59
N LYS A 205 24.21 22.76 3.38
CA LYS A 205 24.66 21.82 4.43
C LYS A 205 23.55 21.45 5.42
N LYS A 206 22.31 21.40 4.94
CA LYS A 206 21.11 21.09 5.73
C LYS A 206 20.34 19.91 5.13
N PRO A 207 19.50 19.22 5.92
CA PRO A 207 18.55 18.25 5.37
C PRO A 207 17.68 18.90 4.28
N ILE A 208 17.44 18.16 3.19
CA ILE A 208 16.60 18.64 2.07
C ILE A 208 15.13 18.73 2.51
N LEU A 209 14.65 17.75 3.26
CA LEU A 209 13.27 17.75 3.77
C LEU A 209 13.17 18.56 5.07
N ALA A 210 12.11 19.33 5.22
CA ALA A 210 11.82 20.06 6.45
C ALA A 210 11.73 19.14 7.68
N ASN A 211 11.21 17.92 7.49
CA ASN A 211 11.12 16.88 8.51
C ASN A 211 12.45 16.13 8.76
N ARG A 212 13.55 16.55 8.11
CA ARG A 212 14.90 15.97 8.12
C ARG A 212 14.96 14.58 7.46
N THR A 213 14.19 13.62 7.93
CA THR A 213 14.05 12.27 7.37
C THR A 213 12.73 12.13 6.60
N GLY A 214 12.66 11.17 5.71
CA GLY A 214 11.47 10.80 4.96
C GLY A 214 11.51 9.34 4.53
N GLY A 215 10.37 8.84 4.05
CA GLY A 215 10.26 7.50 3.48
C GLY A 215 10.91 7.47 2.09
N PHE A 216 11.81 6.54 1.86
CA PHE A 216 12.47 6.27 0.59
C PHE A 216 11.68 5.21 -0.19
N SER A 217 11.35 5.51 -1.44
CA SER A 217 10.63 4.63 -2.38
C SER A 217 11.23 4.74 -3.78
N GLY A 218 10.87 3.80 -4.66
CA GLY A 218 11.37 3.72 -6.03
C GLY A 218 12.17 2.46 -6.32
N PRO A 219 12.75 2.28 -7.52
CA PRO A 219 13.40 1.03 -7.95
C PRO A 219 14.49 0.51 -7.01
N ALA A 220 15.21 1.40 -6.33
CA ALA A 220 16.31 1.01 -5.43
C ALA A 220 15.87 0.16 -4.22
N ILE A 221 14.60 0.21 -3.82
CA ILE A 221 14.12 -0.58 -2.67
C ILE A 221 13.57 -1.96 -3.06
N LYS A 222 13.42 -2.28 -4.35
CA LYS A 222 12.83 -3.54 -4.81
C LYS A 222 13.49 -4.79 -4.24
N PRO A 223 14.82 -4.93 -4.20
CA PRO A 223 15.45 -6.13 -3.61
C PRO A 223 15.12 -6.31 -2.11
N VAL A 224 14.88 -5.22 -1.39
CA VAL A 224 14.45 -5.30 0.01
C VAL A 224 13.01 -5.78 0.11
N ALA A 225 12.13 -5.28 -0.76
CA ALA A 225 10.72 -5.70 -0.83
C ALA A 225 10.62 -7.19 -1.16
N VAL A 226 11.29 -7.65 -2.22
CA VAL A 226 11.33 -9.06 -2.65
C VAL A 226 11.75 -9.96 -1.48
N ARG A 227 12.88 -9.66 -0.81
CA ARG A 227 13.36 -10.43 0.34
C ARG A 227 12.34 -10.50 1.47
N MET A 228 11.73 -9.35 1.82
CA MET A 228 10.78 -9.31 2.93
C MET A 228 9.49 -10.06 2.61
N ILE A 229 8.96 -9.93 1.38
CA ILE A 229 7.80 -10.70 0.93
C ILE A 229 8.09 -12.19 0.98
N TYR A 230 9.24 -12.63 0.46
CA TYR A 230 9.69 -14.01 0.49
C TYR A 230 9.69 -14.57 1.93
N GLN A 231 10.30 -13.84 2.87
CA GLN A 231 10.36 -14.27 4.28
C GLN A 231 8.99 -14.34 4.96
N VAL A 232 8.09 -13.40 4.65
CA VAL A 232 6.75 -13.37 5.26
C VAL A 232 5.85 -14.44 4.66
N TYR A 233 5.96 -14.74 3.36
CA TYR A 233 5.17 -15.76 2.70
C TYR A 233 5.32 -17.15 3.34
N ASP A 234 6.55 -17.54 3.70
CA ASP A 234 6.80 -18.80 4.44
C ASP A 234 6.22 -18.81 5.86
N ALA A 235 5.86 -17.66 6.39
CA ALA A 235 5.59 -17.50 7.82
C ALA A 235 4.12 -17.31 8.16
N VAL A 236 3.27 -16.92 7.18
CA VAL A 236 1.84 -16.66 7.37
C VAL A 236 0.99 -17.42 6.34
N GLY A 237 -0.25 -17.74 6.70
CA GLY A 237 -1.20 -18.41 5.81
C GLY A 237 -2.14 -17.48 5.04
N ILE A 238 -2.02 -16.17 5.24
CA ILE A 238 -2.87 -15.15 4.62
C ILE A 238 -2.18 -14.48 3.41
N PRO A 239 -2.94 -14.02 2.39
CA PRO A 239 -2.38 -13.45 1.17
C PRO A 239 -1.57 -12.17 1.43
N ILE A 240 -0.59 -11.93 0.55
CA ILE A 240 0.28 -10.75 0.60
C ILE A 240 0.00 -9.84 -0.60
N VAL A 241 -0.16 -8.55 -0.35
CA VAL A 241 -0.11 -7.50 -1.36
C VAL A 241 1.30 -6.92 -1.35
N GLY A 242 2.08 -7.25 -2.39
CA GLY A 242 3.49 -6.84 -2.49
C GLY A 242 3.63 -5.43 -3.05
N MET A 243 4.54 -4.63 -2.50
CA MET A 243 4.90 -3.32 -3.04
C MET A 243 6.35 -2.95 -2.71
N GLY A 244 6.92 -2.08 -3.52
CA GLY A 244 8.26 -1.53 -3.33
C GLY A 244 9.12 -1.66 -4.58
N GLY A 245 9.28 -0.56 -5.31
CA GLY A 245 10.14 -0.45 -6.47
C GLY A 245 9.60 -1.06 -7.77
N VAL A 246 8.30 -1.33 -7.84
CA VAL A 246 7.64 -1.85 -9.05
C VAL A 246 7.56 -0.76 -10.10
N SER A 247 8.08 -1.02 -11.30
CA SER A 247 8.12 -0.10 -12.43
C SER A 247 7.78 -0.74 -13.78
N CYS A 248 7.73 -2.07 -13.86
CA CYS A 248 7.40 -2.82 -15.07
C CYS A 248 6.70 -4.15 -14.76
N ALA A 249 6.23 -4.84 -15.79
CA ALA A 249 5.52 -6.11 -15.64
C ALA A 249 6.42 -7.23 -15.10
N GLU A 250 7.72 -7.22 -15.43
CA GLU A 250 8.68 -8.18 -14.85
C GLU A 250 8.79 -8.03 -13.33
N ASP A 251 8.73 -6.81 -12.79
CA ASP A 251 8.76 -6.57 -11.34
C ASP A 251 7.54 -7.19 -10.64
N VAL A 252 6.37 -7.13 -11.30
CA VAL A 252 5.14 -7.78 -10.80
C VAL A 252 5.33 -9.29 -10.69
N ILE A 253 5.84 -9.94 -11.75
CA ILE A 253 6.14 -11.37 -11.75
C ILE A 253 7.12 -11.73 -10.63
N GLU A 254 8.18 -10.92 -10.44
CA GLU A 254 9.19 -11.16 -9.39
C GLU A 254 8.57 -11.11 -7.99
N LEU A 255 7.72 -10.12 -7.69
CA LEU A 255 7.05 -10.04 -6.41
C LEU A 255 6.05 -11.21 -6.20
N MET A 256 5.35 -11.63 -7.26
CA MET A 256 4.42 -12.77 -7.19
C MET A 256 5.17 -14.09 -6.96
N LEU A 257 6.29 -14.30 -7.62
CA LEU A 257 7.16 -15.45 -7.37
C LEU A 257 7.68 -15.47 -5.92
N ALA A 258 7.94 -14.31 -5.32
CA ALA A 258 8.32 -14.19 -3.92
C ALA A 258 7.16 -14.42 -2.94
N GLY A 259 5.89 -14.48 -3.40
CA GLY A 259 4.72 -14.79 -2.59
C GLY A 259 3.61 -13.73 -2.59
N ALA A 260 3.74 -12.65 -3.36
CA ALA A 260 2.66 -11.66 -3.46
C ALA A 260 1.48 -12.21 -4.27
N THR A 261 0.26 -12.02 -3.77
CA THR A 261 -1.01 -12.36 -4.46
C THR A 261 -1.47 -11.21 -5.36
N ALA A 262 -1.27 -9.98 -4.92
CA ALA A 262 -1.51 -8.75 -5.69
C ALA A 262 -0.33 -7.80 -5.50
N VAL A 263 -0.22 -6.78 -6.35
CA VAL A 263 0.94 -5.89 -6.38
C VAL A 263 0.50 -4.43 -6.40
N GLU A 264 0.99 -3.65 -5.44
CA GLU A 264 0.79 -2.21 -5.45
C GLU A 264 1.95 -1.49 -6.16
N VAL A 265 1.59 -0.59 -7.08
CA VAL A 265 2.51 0.32 -7.78
C VAL A 265 2.51 1.67 -7.07
N GLY A 266 3.66 2.09 -6.54
CA GLY A 266 3.79 3.32 -5.75
C GLY A 266 4.45 4.46 -6.52
N ALA A 267 5.72 4.74 -6.22
CA ALA A 267 6.47 5.90 -6.72
C ALA A 267 6.48 6.03 -8.25
N GLU A 268 6.35 4.93 -8.99
CA GLU A 268 6.33 4.94 -10.44
C GLU A 268 5.14 5.73 -11.01
N ASN A 269 3.99 5.77 -10.31
CA ASN A 269 2.83 6.61 -10.69
C ASN A 269 3.17 8.12 -10.72
N LEU A 270 4.20 8.54 -9.97
CA LEU A 270 4.66 9.94 -9.92
C LEU A 270 5.72 10.23 -11.00
N VAL A 271 6.36 9.20 -11.56
CA VAL A 271 7.31 9.29 -12.69
C VAL A 271 6.55 9.19 -14.01
N ASN A 272 5.69 8.18 -14.13
CA ASN A 272 4.82 7.94 -15.28
C ASN A 272 3.37 7.76 -14.80
N PRO A 273 2.48 8.72 -15.04
CA PRO A 273 1.08 8.62 -14.61
C PRO A 273 0.31 7.47 -15.29
N TYR A 274 0.87 6.89 -16.35
CA TYR A 274 0.33 5.72 -17.05
C TYR A 274 0.94 4.39 -16.57
N ALA A 275 1.81 4.39 -15.56
CA ALA A 275 2.57 3.21 -15.14
C ALA A 275 1.70 1.98 -14.89
N CYS A 276 0.64 2.10 -14.09
CA CYS A 276 -0.27 0.98 -13.83
C CYS A 276 -0.91 0.44 -15.11
N ARG A 277 -1.39 1.31 -16.00
CA ARG A 277 -1.97 0.91 -17.28
C ARG A 277 -0.95 0.18 -18.14
N ASP A 278 0.24 0.73 -18.28
CA ASP A 278 1.30 0.21 -19.14
C ASP A 278 1.77 -1.17 -18.63
N ILE A 279 1.92 -1.33 -17.32
CA ILE A 279 2.23 -2.61 -16.69
C ILE A 279 1.14 -3.65 -16.99
N ILE A 280 -0.15 -3.31 -16.82
CA ILE A 280 -1.27 -4.22 -17.07
C ILE A 280 -1.29 -4.67 -18.54
N LEU A 281 -1.09 -3.75 -19.48
CA LEU A 281 -1.08 -4.06 -20.89
C LEU A 281 0.12 -4.91 -21.32
N ASP A 282 1.25 -4.80 -20.61
CA ASP A 282 2.46 -5.56 -20.87
C ASP A 282 2.51 -6.94 -20.19
N LEU A 283 1.72 -7.14 -19.12
CA LEU A 283 1.69 -8.41 -18.39
C LEU A 283 1.52 -9.65 -19.28
N PRO A 284 0.56 -9.69 -20.25
CA PRO A 284 0.39 -10.87 -21.09
C PRO A 284 1.65 -11.21 -21.90
N ARG A 285 2.33 -10.21 -22.46
CA ARG A 285 3.57 -10.39 -23.23
C ARG A 285 4.70 -10.95 -22.35
N VAL A 286 4.83 -10.43 -21.12
CA VAL A 286 5.84 -10.89 -20.16
C VAL A 286 5.53 -12.30 -19.69
N MET A 287 4.27 -12.62 -19.42
CA MET A 287 3.83 -13.98 -19.06
C MET A 287 4.16 -14.99 -20.17
N GLU A 288 3.89 -14.65 -21.43
CA GLU A 288 4.24 -15.51 -22.59
C GLU A 288 5.75 -15.71 -22.69
N LYS A 289 6.55 -14.65 -22.51
CA LYS A 289 8.02 -14.69 -22.50
C LYS A 289 8.57 -15.70 -21.48
N TYR A 290 7.97 -15.74 -20.29
CA TYR A 290 8.38 -16.63 -19.19
C TYR A 290 7.57 -17.93 -19.11
N ARG A 291 6.67 -18.21 -20.11
CA ARG A 291 5.81 -19.40 -20.18
C ARG A 291 4.88 -19.58 -18.99
N ILE A 292 4.34 -18.47 -18.49
CA ILE A 292 3.37 -18.42 -17.40
C ILE A 292 1.97 -18.42 -18.01
N ASN A 293 1.14 -19.40 -17.67
CA ASN A 293 -0.24 -19.50 -18.17
C ASN A 293 -1.24 -18.77 -17.27
N SER A 294 -1.01 -18.76 -15.95
CA SER A 294 -1.84 -18.08 -14.97
C SER A 294 -0.97 -17.43 -13.90
N LEU A 295 -1.33 -16.22 -13.47
CA LEU A 295 -0.61 -15.53 -12.40
C LEU A 295 -0.79 -16.21 -11.04
N GLU A 296 -1.96 -16.81 -10.78
CA GLU A 296 -2.18 -17.57 -9.53
C GLU A 296 -1.22 -18.75 -9.38
N GLU A 297 -0.80 -19.39 -10.49
CA GLU A 297 0.11 -20.55 -10.47
C GLU A 297 1.54 -20.21 -10.06
N ILE A 298 1.93 -18.93 -10.13
CA ILE A 298 3.30 -18.53 -9.81
C ILE A 298 3.45 -17.91 -8.42
N ILE A 299 2.34 -17.74 -7.69
CA ILE A 299 2.39 -17.17 -6.34
C ILE A 299 3.24 -18.07 -5.43
N GLY A 300 4.35 -17.53 -4.90
CA GLY A 300 5.30 -18.29 -4.09
C GLY A 300 6.14 -19.30 -4.88
N GLY A 301 6.14 -19.23 -6.20
CA GLY A 301 6.86 -20.20 -7.05
C GLY A 301 8.39 -20.17 -6.92
N ALA A 302 8.95 -19.27 -6.13
CA ALA A 302 10.38 -19.23 -5.79
C ALA A 302 10.73 -20.01 -4.51
N HIS A 303 9.75 -20.63 -3.80
CA HIS A 303 9.92 -21.43 -2.57
C HIS A 303 10.11 -22.91 -2.80
#